data_8a7ce64696b128cbf8cc337ae3c592dc
#
_entry.id   8a7ce64696b128cbf8cc337ae3c592dc
#
_cell.length_a   1.000
_cell.length_b   1.000
_cell.length_c   1.000
_cell.angle_alpha   90.00
_cell.angle_beta   90.00
_cell.angle_gamma   90.00
#
_symmetry.space_group_name_H-M   'P 1'
#
loop_
_entity.id
_entity.type
_entity.pdbx_description
1 polymer ?
#
loop_
_entity_poly.entity_id
_entity_poly.type
_entity_poly.pdbx_seq_one_letter_code
_entity_poly.pdbx_strand_id
1 'polypeptide(L)'
;MPYCRYSTLRKHKTTGNKPVVLLDFGDWELTLREAIFAFLIVGVMTAIGYFVALAIEQRVHAKQLEYRQAAQIENSEDEFKLALETDIGNAFVEADLKAIDKVKHEKLHGEWLAIDASYEKYTMHTRVVHYTVTDSKGRSHTRSRTETYWTWDRYDHEQLKAKQVNFSGVIFPTAKFDLGWCSRHEDTVSIGWHKRIVFNTVPAKMHGTVFTKLADKTVSDHTPFWKDQDLKTTYEECISSYAVVIFWTMWIAVTIGLLIAFFVIENDWLEDR
;
A
#
# COMPACT_ATOMS: atom_id res chain seq x y z
N MET A 1 -4.56 16.86 -62.26
CA MET A 1 -4.76 15.40 -62.50
C MET A 1 -5.16 14.77 -61.17
N PRO A 2 -6.40 14.28 -61.01
CA PRO A 2 -6.86 13.64 -59.78
C PRO A 2 -6.54 12.14 -59.82
N TYR A 3 -5.85 11.66 -58.80
CA TYR A 3 -5.62 10.24 -58.59
C TYR A 3 -6.93 9.57 -58.09
N CYS A 4 -7.51 8.74 -58.94
CA CYS A 4 -8.56 7.80 -58.56
C CYS A 4 -7.97 6.67 -57.69
N ARG A 5 -8.34 6.61 -56.43
CA ARG A 5 -8.12 5.47 -55.56
C ARG A 5 -9.21 4.41 -55.84
N TYR A 6 -8.84 3.34 -56.48
CA TYR A 6 -9.69 2.15 -56.62
C TYR A 6 -9.82 1.48 -55.24
N SER A 7 -11.00 1.57 -54.65
CA SER A 7 -11.40 0.71 -53.56
C SER A 7 -11.76 -0.66 -54.13
N THR A 8 -10.92 -1.65 -53.93
CA THR A 8 -11.25 -3.05 -54.22
C THR A 8 -12.19 -3.58 -53.15
N LEU A 9 -13.48 -3.47 -53.42
CA LEU A 9 -14.52 -4.23 -52.71
C LEU A 9 -14.30 -5.71 -52.97
N ARG A 10 -13.63 -6.42 -52.05
CA ARG A 10 -13.67 -7.91 -51.99
C ARG A 10 -15.07 -8.37 -51.57
N LYS A 11 -15.86 -8.76 -52.56
CA LYS A 11 -17.10 -9.54 -52.29
C LYS A 11 -16.71 -10.90 -51.72
N HIS A 12 -16.78 -11.06 -50.41
CA HIS A 12 -16.76 -12.37 -49.77
C HIS A 12 -18.07 -13.07 -50.02
N LYS A 13 -18.00 -14.13 -50.84
CA LYS A 13 -19.10 -15.09 -51.06
C LYS A 13 -19.05 -16.10 -49.94
N THR A 14 -19.72 -15.87 -48.81
CA THR A 14 -19.93 -16.86 -47.77
C THR A 14 -21.34 -17.46 -47.90
N THR A 15 -21.40 -18.70 -48.38
CA THR A 15 -22.53 -19.61 -48.24
C THR A 15 -22.48 -20.15 -46.79
N GLY A 16 -23.06 -19.47 -45.84
CA GLY A 16 -23.18 -19.86 -44.45
C GLY A 16 -24.10 -18.85 -43.74
N ASN A 17 -24.91 -19.30 -42.81
CA ASN A 17 -25.80 -18.45 -42.00
C ASN A 17 -25.05 -17.18 -41.59
N LYS A 18 -25.49 -16.01 -42.07
CA LYS A 18 -24.93 -14.73 -41.66
C LYS A 18 -25.11 -14.59 -40.17
N PRO A 19 -24.06 -14.27 -39.43
CA PRO A 19 -24.20 -13.99 -38.02
C PRO A 19 -25.19 -12.85 -37.81
N VAL A 20 -26.05 -12.96 -36.82
CA VAL A 20 -26.99 -11.90 -36.47
C VAL A 20 -26.20 -10.78 -35.82
N VAL A 21 -26.03 -9.66 -36.55
CA VAL A 21 -25.41 -8.45 -36.03
C VAL A 21 -26.40 -7.72 -35.15
N LEU A 22 -26.04 -7.47 -33.90
CA LEU A 22 -26.87 -6.75 -32.93
C LEU A 22 -26.64 -5.23 -32.96
N LEU A 23 -25.38 -4.80 -33.12
CA LEU A 23 -24.97 -3.41 -33.17
C LEU A 23 -23.86 -3.26 -34.21
N ASP A 24 -24.00 -2.23 -35.05
CA ASP A 24 -23.03 -1.86 -36.09
C ASP A 24 -22.52 -0.44 -35.77
N PHE A 25 -21.22 -0.31 -35.49
CA PHE A 25 -20.55 0.96 -35.21
C PHE A 25 -19.62 1.38 -36.38
N GLY A 26 -19.85 0.84 -37.59
CA GLY A 26 -19.09 1.14 -38.79
C GLY A 26 -17.82 0.28 -38.97
N ASP A 27 -16.83 0.44 -38.09
CA ASP A 27 -15.61 -0.39 -38.08
C ASP A 27 -15.70 -1.60 -37.13
N TRP A 28 -16.78 -1.69 -36.36
CA TRP A 28 -17.01 -2.70 -35.32
C TRP A 28 -18.45 -3.27 -35.40
N GLU A 29 -18.59 -4.56 -35.60
CA GLU A 29 -19.87 -5.27 -35.60
C GLU A 29 -19.95 -6.17 -34.38
N LEU A 30 -20.93 -5.96 -33.50
CA LEU A 30 -21.23 -6.86 -32.39
C LEU A 30 -22.18 -7.95 -32.81
N THR A 31 -21.71 -9.18 -32.86
CA THR A 31 -22.52 -10.35 -33.19
C THR A 31 -23.27 -10.92 -31.99
N LEU A 32 -24.41 -11.59 -32.21
CA LEU A 32 -25.16 -12.25 -31.13
C LEU A 32 -24.28 -13.23 -30.35
N ARG A 33 -23.38 -13.93 -31.03
CA ARG A 33 -22.47 -14.90 -30.41
C ARG A 33 -21.53 -14.23 -29.42
N GLU A 34 -20.90 -13.14 -29.80
CA GLU A 34 -19.99 -12.35 -28.95
C GLU A 34 -20.74 -11.79 -27.74
N ALA A 35 -21.95 -11.30 -27.95
CA ALA A 35 -22.78 -10.82 -26.84
C ALA A 35 -23.06 -11.93 -25.81
N ILE A 36 -23.39 -13.14 -26.26
CA ILE A 36 -23.64 -14.30 -25.37
C ILE A 36 -22.36 -14.63 -24.56
N PHE A 37 -21.19 -14.70 -25.22
CA PHE A 37 -19.94 -14.98 -24.52
C PHE A 37 -19.54 -13.86 -23.55
N ALA A 38 -19.74 -12.60 -23.92
CA ALA A 38 -19.52 -11.46 -23.02
C ALA A 38 -20.41 -11.55 -21.77
N PHE A 39 -21.71 -11.85 -21.93
CA PHE A 39 -22.62 -12.09 -20.80
C PHE A 39 -22.20 -13.26 -19.92
N LEU A 40 -21.72 -14.36 -20.53
CA LEU A 40 -21.22 -15.50 -19.79
C LEU A 40 -19.96 -15.14 -18.98
N ILE A 41 -19.01 -14.42 -19.57
CA ILE A 41 -17.82 -13.92 -18.87
C ILE A 41 -18.23 -13.05 -17.69
N VAL A 42 -19.11 -12.07 -17.90
CA VAL A 42 -19.60 -11.20 -16.82
C VAL A 42 -20.29 -12.00 -15.72
N GLY A 43 -21.14 -12.95 -16.08
CA GLY A 43 -21.84 -13.83 -15.14
C GLY A 43 -20.89 -14.66 -14.27
N VAL A 44 -19.90 -15.29 -14.90
CA VAL A 44 -18.88 -16.08 -14.19
C VAL A 44 -18.03 -15.18 -13.29
N MET A 45 -17.54 -14.04 -13.81
CA MET A 45 -16.76 -13.09 -13.03
C MET A 45 -17.53 -12.52 -11.84
N THR A 46 -18.83 -12.21 -12.04
CA THR A 46 -19.68 -11.75 -10.94
C THR A 46 -19.86 -12.82 -9.87
N ALA A 47 -20.10 -14.09 -10.27
CA ALA A 47 -20.23 -15.19 -9.32
C ALA A 47 -18.95 -15.40 -8.51
N ILE A 48 -17.78 -15.44 -9.16
CA ILE A 48 -16.49 -15.58 -8.49
C ILE A 48 -16.25 -14.37 -7.55
N GLY A 49 -16.47 -13.15 -8.05
CA GLY A 49 -16.33 -11.92 -7.26
C GLY A 49 -17.21 -11.92 -6.01
N TYR A 50 -18.43 -12.41 -6.13
CA TYR A 50 -19.35 -12.52 -5.01
C TYR A 50 -18.81 -13.44 -3.90
N PHE A 51 -18.32 -14.64 -4.24
CA PHE A 51 -17.74 -15.56 -3.25
C PHE A 51 -16.49 -15.01 -2.59
N VAL A 52 -15.63 -14.33 -3.35
CA VAL A 52 -14.44 -13.68 -2.80
C VAL A 52 -14.83 -12.52 -1.88
N ALA A 53 -15.81 -11.70 -2.28
CA ALA A 53 -16.31 -10.60 -1.44
C ALA A 53 -16.89 -11.11 -0.10
N LEU A 54 -17.65 -12.21 -0.11
CA LEU A 54 -18.15 -12.84 1.11
C LEU A 54 -17.01 -13.29 2.05
N ALA A 55 -15.95 -13.88 1.48
CA ALA A 55 -14.80 -14.30 2.29
C ALA A 55 -14.05 -13.11 2.90
N ILE A 56 -13.94 -12.00 2.18
CA ILE A 56 -13.36 -10.74 2.69
C ILE A 56 -14.25 -10.19 3.80
N GLU A 57 -15.54 -10.10 3.58
CA GLU A 57 -16.52 -9.59 4.55
C GLU A 57 -16.48 -10.38 5.86
N GLN A 58 -16.45 -11.72 5.81
CA GLN A 58 -16.35 -12.56 7.00
C GLN A 58 -15.09 -12.28 7.81
N ARG A 59 -13.93 -12.11 7.15
CA ARG A 59 -12.67 -11.78 7.82
C ARG A 59 -12.69 -10.39 8.45
N VAL A 60 -13.25 -9.41 7.75
CA VAL A 60 -13.41 -8.04 8.25
C VAL A 60 -14.35 -8.05 9.45
N HIS A 61 -15.48 -8.73 9.37
CA HIS A 61 -16.47 -8.82 10.44
C HIS A 61 -15.89 -9.49 11.70
N ALA A 62 -15.08 -10.54 11.55
CA ALA A 62 -14.42 -11.20 12.68
C ALA A 62 -13.50 -10.23 13.44
N LYS A 63 -12.66 -9.44 12.71
CA LYS A 63 -11.82 -8.40 13.34
C LYS A 63 -12.64 -7.27 13.97
N GLN A 64 -13.69 -6.82 13.29
CA GLN A 64 -14.56 -5.79 13.85
C GLN A 64 -15.26 -6.22 15.14
N LEU A 65 -15.63 -7.50 15.28
CA LEU A 65 -16.17 -8.04 16.54
C LEU A 65 -15.14 -7.97 17.67
N GLU A 66 -13.88 -8.28 17.37
CA GLU A 66 -12.77 -8.18 18.33
C GLU A 66 -12.60 -6.74 18.84
N TYR A 67 -12.65 -5.75 17.95
CA TYR A 67 -12.59 -4.34 18.30
C TYR A 67 -13.83 -3.87 19.09
N ARG A 68 -15.03 -4.29 18.70
CA ARG A 68 -16.29 -3.90 19.36
C ARG A 68 -16.42 -4.47 20.78
N GLN A 69 -15.79 -5.61 21.04
CA GLN A 69 -15.79 -6.27 22.35
C GLN A 69 -14.65 -5.78 23.25
N ALA A 70 -13.70 -5.02 22.72
CA ALA A 70 -12.59 -4.51 23.47
C ALA A 70 -13.04 -3.46 24.51
N ALA A 71 -12.44 -3.51 25.68
CA ALA A 71 -12.61 -2.47 26.68
C ALA A 71 -12.02 -1.15 26.17
N GLN A 72 -12.58 -0.03 26.62
CA GLN A 72 -12.13 1.32 26.26
C GLN A 72 -11.67 2.03 27.53
N ILE A 73 -10.38 2.40 27.57
CA ILE A 73 -9.75 3.03 28.73
C ILE A 73 -9.20 4.38 28.26
N GLU A 74 -9.86 5.47 28.70
CA GLU A 74 -9.48 6.83 28.34
C GLU A 74 -8.63 7.44 29.45
N ASN A 75 -7.33 7.62 29.22
CA ASN A 75 -6.40 8.45 30.00
C ASN A 75 -6.42 8.17 31.53
N SER A 76 -6.83 6.97 31.95
CA SER A 76 -6.97 6.57 33.34
C SER A 76 -5.91 5.53 33.74
N GLU A 77 -4.91 5.96 34.53
CA GLU A 77 -3.86 5.06 35.01
C GLU A 77 -4.40 3.96 35.92
N ASP A 78 -5.39 4.28 36.75
CA ASP A 78 -5.94 3.31 37.71
C ASP A 78 -6.80 2.25 37.03
N GLU A 79 -7.62 2.66 36.04
CA GLU A 79 -8.38 1.73 35.23
C GLU A 79 -7.48 0.81 34.42
N PHE A 80 -6.40 1.36 33.82
CA PHE A 80 -5.44 0.56 33.09
C PHE A 80 -4.72 -0.47 33.98
N LYS A 81 -4.28 -0.06 35.18
CA LYS A 81 -3.67 -0.98 36.15
C LYS A 81 -4.63 -2.09 36.58
N LEU A 82 -5.89 -1.74 36.89
CA LEU A 82 -6.92 -2.71 37.23
C LEU A 82 -7.17 -3.67 36.05
N ALA A 83 -7.30 -3.15 34.84
CA ALA A 83 -7.49 -3.93 33.61
C ALA A 83 -6.34 -4.92 33.38
N LEU A 84 -5.10 -4.49 33.65
CA LEU A 84 -3.91 -5.30 33.54
C LEU A 84 -3.85 -6.40 34.64
N GLU A 85 -4.26 -6.09 35.87
CA GLU A 85 -4.29 -7.05 36.97
C GLU A 85 -5.39 -8.11 36.84
N THR A 86 -6.49 -7.74 36.17
CA THR A 86 -7.67 -8.63 35.99
C THR A 86 -7.66 -9.36 34.65
N ASP A 87 -6.63 -9.17 33.83
CA ASP A 87 -6.48 -9.82 32.52
C ASP A 87 -7.75 -9.69 31.64
N ILE A 88 -8.28 -8.47 31.50
CA ILE A 88 -9.59 -8.24 30.86
C ILE A 88 -9.64 -8.63 29.36
N GLY A 89 -8.52 -8.94 28.74
CA GLY A 89 -8.45 -9.28 27.32
C GLY A 89 -8.18 -8.08 26.43
N ASN A 90 -8.90 -7.98 25.31
CA ASN A 90 -8.66 -6.91 24.32
C ASN A 90 -9.12 -5.54 24.86
N ALA A 91 -8.27 -4.54 24.70
CA ALA A 91 -8.54 -3.18 25.12
C ALA A 91 -7.96 -2.14 24.16
N PHE A 92 -8.70 -1.05 23.98
CA PHE A 92 -8.17 0.22 23.49
C PHE A 92 -7.77 1.06 24.70
N VAL A 93 -6.54 1.57 24.69
CA VAL A 93 -6.01 2.37 25.79
C VAL A 93 -5.42 3.64 25.24
N GLU A 94 -5.96 4.80 25.65
CA GLU A 94 -5.41 6.10 25.34
C GLU A 94 -4.56 6.59 26.50
N ALA A 95 -3.27 6.88 26.26
CA ALA A 95 -2.37 7.36 27.27
C ALA A 95 -1.10 8.01 26.72
N ASP A 96 -0.34 8.64 27.61
CA ASP A 96 1.03 9.10 27.34
C ASP A 96 2.02 7.94 27.38
N LEU A 97 2.84 7.82 26.34
CA LEU A 97 4.00 6.95 26.30
C LEU A 97 5.26 7.79 26.52
N LYS A 98 6.03 7.47 27.55
CA LYS A 98 7.23 8.23 27.97
C LYS A 98 8.44 7.29 28.04
N ALA A 99 9.52 7.63 27.37
CA ALA A 99 10.80 6.93 27.51
C ALA A 99 11.38 7.15 28.91
N ILE A 100 11.84 6.07 29.55
CA ILE A 100 12.51 6.13 30.87
C ILE A 100 14.00 6.40 30.66
N ASP A 101 14.67 5.55 29.93
CA ASP A 101 16.07 5.62 29.56
C ASP A 101 16.26 6.29 28.20
N LYS A 102 16.01 7.60 28.15
CA LYS A 102 16.08 8.40 26.93
C LYS A 102 17.45 8.32 26.28
N VAL A 103 17.48 8.25 24.96
CA VAL A 103 18.71 8.21 24.16
C VAL A 103 19.08 9.60 23.64
N LYS A 104 20.41 9.80 23.47
CA LYS A 104 21.02 11.02 22.94
C LYS A 104 22.06 10.66 21.90
N HIS A 105 22.32 11.56 20.98
CA HIS A 105 23.40 11.44 20.00
C HIS A 105 24.24 12.72 19.99
N GLU A 106 25.55 12.62 19.83
CA GLU A 106 26.48 13.78 19.93
C GLU A 106 26.17 14.91 18.94
N LYS A 107 25.67 14.57 17.78
CA LYS A 107 25.36 15.50 16.67
C LYS A 107 23.91 15.94 16.62
N LEU A 108 23.07 15.46 17.53
CA LEU A 108 21.64 15.74 17.57
C LEU A 108 21.25 16.30 18.94
N HIS A 109 20.62 17.48 18.95
CA HIS A 109 20.13 18.05 20.18
C HIS A 109 18.83 17.41 20.64
N GLY A 110 18.69 17.23 21.94
CA GLY A 110 17.45 16.71 22.54
C GLY A 110 17.59 15.31 23.13
N GLU A 111 16.46 14.83 23.65
CA GLU A 111 16.31 13.52 24.26
C GLU A 111 15.19 12.77 23.52
N TRP A 112 15.48 11.54 23.13
CA TRP A 112 14.63 10.79 22.22
C TRP A 112 14.31 9.41 22.79
N LEU A 113 13.22 8.82 22.35
CA LEU A 113 12.90 7.41 22.60
C LEU A 113 13.73 6.51 21.67
N ALA A 114 13.86 6.90 20.42
CA ALA A 114 14.71 6.20 19.47
C ALA A 114 15.35 7.18 18.48
N ILE A 115 16.56 6.86 18.05
CA ILE A 115 17.33 7.58 17.03
C ILE A 115 17.82 6.55 16.03
N ASP A 116 17.55 6.80 14.75
CA ASP A 116 18.09 6.06 13.63
C ASP A 116 18.97 7.02 12.82
N ALA A 117 20.27 6.85 12.88
CA ALA A 117 21.27 7.71 12.24
C ALA A 117 21.82 7.01 10.99
N SER A 118 21.49 7.53 9.82
CA SER A 118 22.02 7.09 8.53
C SER A 118 23.17 8.00 8.10
N TYR A 119 24.39 7.47 8.02
CA TYR A 119 25.57 8.19 7.56
C TYR A 119 25.66 8.09 6.04
N GLU A 120 25.60 9.22 5.35
CA GLU A 120 25.57 9.28 3.90
C GLU A 120 26.75 10.08 3.34
N LYS A 121 27.24 9.63 2.18
CA LYS A 121 28.27 10.29 1.39
C LYS A 121 27.75 10.58 -0.01
N TYR A 122 28.00 11.79 -0.49
CA TYR A 122 27.67 12.19 -1.85
C TYR A 122 28.70 11.63 -2.82
N THR A 123 28.30 10.63 -3.63
CA THR A 123 29.18 9.88 -4.51
C THR A 123 28.72 9.94 -5.96
N MET A 124 29.68 9.82 -6.84
CA MET A 124 29.47 9.78 -8.29
C MET A 124 29.21 8.35 -8.75
N HIS A 125 28.16 8.19 -9.51
CA HIS A 125 27.81 6.92 -10.15
C HIS A 125 27.73 7.09 -11.67
N THR A 126 27.90 5.99 -12.38
CA THR A 126 27.72 5.94 -13.83
C THR A 126 26.69 4.88 -14.17
N ARG A 127 25.82 5.19 -15.13
CA ARG A 127 24.89 4.22 -15.72
C ARG A 127 24.99 4.24 -17.23
N VAL A 128 24.81 3.08 -17.84
CA VAL A 128 24.68 2.96 -19.29
C VAL A 128 23.20 3.06 -19.65
N VAL A 129 22.85 4.07 -20.42
CA VAL A 129 21.48 4.28 -20.92
C VAL A 129 21.44 3.84 -22.37
N HIS A 130 20.53 2.93 -22.69
CA HIS A 130 20.25 2.49 -24.06
C HIS A 130 19.11 3.32 -24.64
N TYR A 131 19.32 3.84 -25.85
CA TYR A 131 18.29 4.60 -26.56
C TYR A 131 18.24 4.18 -28.03
N THR A 132 17.07 4.22 -28.61
CA THR A 132 16.85 3.85 -29.99
C THR A 132 16.94 5.07 -30.89
N VAL A 133 17.76 4.99 -31.94
CA VAL A 133 17.89 6.01 -32.97
C VAL A 133 17.43 5.42 -34.30
N THR A 134 16.53 6.12 -34.98
CA THR A 134 16.09 5.73 -36.33
C THR A 134 16.90 6.48 -37.35
N ASP A 135 17.53 5.77 -38.30
CA ASP A 135 18.30 6.36 -39.37
C ASP A 135 17.40 7.00 -40.47
N SER A 136 17.98 7.73 -41.39
CA SER A 136 17.24 8.37 -42.47
C SER A 136 16.56 7.39 -43.44
N LYS A 137 16.84 6.08 -43.31
CA LYS A 137 16.23 4.99 -44.06
C LYS A 137 15.15 4.24 -43.25
N GLY A 138 14.74 4.76 -42.09
CA GLY A 138 13.71 4.17 -41.24
C GLY A 138 14.17 2.96 -40.43
N ARG A 139 15.46 2.64 -40.34
CA ARG A 139 15.99 1.53 -39.56
C ARG A 139 16.35 1.96 -38.15
N SER A 140 15.84 1.24 -37.17
CA SER A 140 16.12 1.50 -35.76
C SER A 140 17.40 0.81 -35.30
N HIS A 141 18.28 1.58 -34.64
CA HIS A 141 19.53 1.11 -34.05
C HIS A 141 19.56 1.45 -32.57
N THR A 142 19.91 0.49 -31.74
CA THR A 142 20.14 0.74 -30.30
C THR A 142 21.56 1.29 -30.13
N ARG A 143 21.64 2.45 -29.50
CA ARG A 143 22.90 3.07 -29.06
C ARG A 143 22.93 3.12 -27.55
N SER A 144 24.12 3.14 -26.98
CA SER A 144 24.33 3.33 -25.55
C SER A 144 25.19 4.57 -25.32
N ARG A 145 24.88 5.28 -24.23
CA ARG A 145 25.74 6.31 -23.66
C ARG A 145 25.91 6.12 -22.18
N THR A 146 27.06 6.48 -21.68
CA THR A 146 27.31 6.53 -20.23
C THR A 146 26.87 7.88 -19.69
N GLU A 147 25.97 7.84 -18.69
CA GLU A 147 25.55 9.03 -17.95
C GLU A 147 26.15 8.99 -16.56
N THR A 148 26.67 10.12 -16.12
CA THR A 148 27.17 10.30 -14.75
C THR A 148 26.10 11.02 -13.94
N TYR A 149 25.82 10.52 -12.73
CA TYR A 149 24.92 11.15 -11.77
C TYR A 149 25.49 11.07 -10.37
N TRP A 150 25.02 11.94 -9.49
CA TRP A 150 25.46 12.00 -8.11
C TRP A 150 24.29 11.66 -7.21
N THR A 151 24.56 10.85 -6.17
CA THR A 151 23.57 10.50 -5.16
C THR A 151 24.19 10.41 -3.79
N TRP A 152 23.34 10.48 -2.76
CA TRP A 152 23.73 10.21 -1.39
C TRP A 152 23.66 8.71 -1.15
N ASP A 153 24.81 8.10 -0.88
CA ASP A 153 24.92 6.68 -0.58
C ASP A 153 25.16 6.48 0.90
N ARG A 154 24.35 5.66 1.51
CA ARG A 154 24.53 5.26 2.90
C ARG A 154 25.76 4.36 3.01
N TYR A 155 26.70 4.71 3.87
CA TYR A 155 27.90 3.93 4.14
C TYR A 155 27.99 3.39 5.56
N ASP A 156 27.20 3.93 6.51
CA ASP A 156 27.12 3.48 7.89
C ASP A 156 25.73 3.75 8.46
N HIS A 157 25.40 3.08 9.57
CA HIS A 157 24.08 3.14 10.18
C HIS A 157 24.17 2.82 11.67
N GLU A 158 23.59 3.68 12.49
CA GLU A 158 23.53 3.50 13.94
C GLU A 158 22.09 3.61 14.44
N GLN A 159 21.67 2.69 15.29
CA GLN A 159 20.37 2.72 15.95
C GLN A 159 20.50 2.75 17.45
N LEU A 160 19.94 3.78 18.06
CA LEU A 160 19.81 3.93 19.49
C LEU A 160 18.34 3.87 19.88
N LYS A 161 18.00 3.06 20.87
CA LYS A 161 16.61 2.90 21.33
C LYS A 161 16.57 2.76 22.85
N ALA A 162 15.65 3.49 23.47
CA ALA A 162 15.33 3.32 24.89
C ALA A 162 14.91 1.87 25.16
N LYS A 163 15.36 1.30 26.27
CA LYS A 163 15.02 -0.08 26.64
C LYS A 163 13.64 -0.18 27.26
N GLN A 164 13.23 0.85 27.99
CA GLN A 164 12.00 0.88 28.76
C GLN A 164 11.18 2.13 28.48
N VAL A 165 9.88 1.98 28.53
CA VAL A 165 8.89 3.05 28.43
C VAL A 165 7.90 2.96 29.57
N ASN A 166 7.41 4.12 30.01
CA ASN A 166 6.24 4.20 30.89
C ASN A 166 5.03 4.46 30.00
N PHE A 167 4.03 3.60 30.08
CA PHE A 167 2.74 3.76 29.43
C PHE A 167 1.63 3.66 30.47
N SER A 168 0.84 4.72 30.61
CA SER A 168 -0.25 4.80 31.60
C SER A 168 0.20 4.41 33.03
N GLY A 169 1.38 4.91 33.47
CA GLY A 169 1.90 4.65 34.81
C GLY A 169 2.54 3.26 35.04
N VAL A 170 2.62 2.41 34.02
CA VAL A 170 3.25 1.09 34.06
C VAL A 170 4.47 1.03 33.16
N ILE A 171 5.53 0.35 33.63
CA ILE A 171 6.81 0.24 32.89
C ILE A 171 6.79 -1.03 32.04
N PHE A 172 7.08 -0.86 30.75
CA PHE A 172 7.19 -1.95 29.79
C PHE A 172 8.52 -1.88 29.01
N PRO A 173 9.02 -3.01 28.51
CA PRO A 173 10.06 -3.00 27.49
C PRO A 173 9.56 -2.29 26.23
N THR A 174 10.39 -1.42 25.65
CA THR A 174 10.02 -0.69 24.41
C THR A 174 9.71 -1.61 23.24
N ALA A 175 10.25 -2.84 23.25
CA ALA A 175 9.97 -3.85 22.22
C ALA A 175 8.52 -4.31 22.17
N LYS A 176 7.74 -4.10 23.24
CA LYS A 176 6.30 -4.41 23.28
C LYS A 176 5.49 -3.54 22.33
N PHE A 177 5.96 -2.33 22.02
CA PHE A 177 5.24 -1.37 21.20
C PHE A 177 5.81 -1.29 19.79
N ASP A 178 4.91 -1.39 18.81
CA ASP A 178 5.26 -1.05 17.42
C ASP A 178 5.01 0.45 17.21
N LEU A 179 6.09 1.22 17.28
CA LEU A 179 6.04 2.67 17.17
C LEU A 179 6.04 3.14 15.70
N GLY A 180 6.16 2.20 14.76
CA GLY A 180 6.02 2.41 13.32
C GLY A 180 6.72 3.65 12.76
N TRP A 181 6.31 4.06 11.56
CA TRP A 181 6.78 5.26 10.85
C TRP A 181 6.07 6.55 11.31
N CYS A 182 4.97 6.44 12.04
CA CYS A 182 4.10 7.57 12.39
C CYS A 182 4.71 8.57 13.38
N SER A 183 5.85 8.24 13.98
CA SER A 183 6.47 9.06 15.02
C SER A 183 7.79 9.72 14.61
N ARG A 184 8.19 9.62 13.33
CA ARG A 184 9.52 10.08 12.91
C ARG A 184 9.57 11.59 12.69
N HIS A 185 10.60 12.17 13.25
CA HIS A 185 11.09 13.50 12.89
C HIS A 185 12.41 13.32 12.15
N GLU A 186 12.54 13.90 10.96
CA GLU A 186 13.76 13.84 10.16
C GLU A 186 14.57 15.10 10.33
N ASP A 187 15.84 14.97 10.69
CA ASP A 187 16.82 16.04 10.75
C ASP A 187 18.10 15.64 10.00
N THR A 188 18.79 16.62 9.41
CA THR A 188 19.99 16.37 8.61
C THR A 188 21.12 17.25 9.05
N VAL A 189 22.23 16.65 9.47
CA VAL A 189 23.42 17.35 9.92
C VAL A 189 24.59 17.08 8.97
N SER A 190 25.18 18.14 8.42
CA SER A 190 26.40 18.04 7.64
C SER A 190 27.62 17.80 8.56
N ILE A 191 28.42 16.78 8.27
CA ILE A 191 29.60 16.40 9.07
C ILE A 191 30.92 16.57 8.32
N GLY A 192 30.87 17.16 7.14
CA GLY A 192 32.03 17.41 6.31
C GLY A 192 31.69 17.59 4.86
N TRP A 193 32.71 17.75 4.00
CA TRP A 193 32.50 17.89 2.58
C TRP A 193 31.93 16.59 2.00
N HIS A 194 30.76 16.68 1.37
CA HIS A 194 30.07 15.53 0.79
C HIS A 194 29.71 14.42 1.79
N LYS A 195 29.51 14.78 3.08
CA LYS A 195 29.06 13.85 4.12
C LYS A 195 27.97 14.46 4.98
N ARG A 196 26.94 13.69 5.25
CA ARG A 196 25.84 14.07 6.15
C ARG A 196 25.37 12.90 6.99
N ILE A 197 24.70 13.20 8.09
CA ILE A 197 23.93 12.25 8.87
C ILE A 197 22.46 12.64 8.72
N VAL A 198 21.65 11.69 8.35
CA VAL A 198 20.19 11.82 8.33
C VAL A 198 19.66 11.10 9.56
N PHE A 199 19.02 11.85 10.45
CA PHE A 199 18.43 11.34 11.68
C PHE A 199 16.93 11.15 11.51
N ASN A 200 16.46 9.93 11.76
CA ASN A 200 15.04 9.66 12.00
C ASN A 200 14.86 9.46 13.49
N THR A 201 14.02 10.27 14.14
CA THR A 201 13.88 10.27 15.58
C THR A 201 12.46 10.03 16.04
N VAL A 202 12.33 9.37 17.19
CA VAL A 202 11.05 9.19 17.87
C VAL A 202 11.08 9.98 19.16
N PRO A 203 10.13 10.91 19.40
CA PRO A 203 10.11 11.75 20.60
C PRO A 203 10.12 10.95 21.89
N ALA A 204 10.75 11.48 22.94
CA ALA A 204 10.81 10.84 24.26
C ALA A 204 9.44 10.77 24.97
N LYS A 205 8.49 11.62 24.56
CA LYS A 205 7.12 11.64 25.06
C LYS A 205 6.17 11.74 23.88
N MET A 206 5.16 10.89 23.84
CA MET A 206 4.10 10.90 22.84
C MET A 206 2.77 10.60 23.54
N HIS A 207 1.70 11.18 23.02
CA HIS A 207 0.33 10.83 23.35
C HIS A 207 -0.27 10.00 22.23
N GLY A 208 -1.16 9.06 22.57
CA GLY A 208 -1.84 8.28 21.55
C GLY A 208 -2.58 7.08 22.11
N THR A 209 -3.17 6.31 21.20
CA THR A 209 -4.00 5.15 21.51
C THR A 209 -3.29 3.87 21.08
N VAL A 210 -3.46 2.81 21.86
CA VAL A 210 -3.02 1.44 21.51
C VAL A 210 -4.23 0.51 21.49
N PHE A 211 -4.17 -0.51 20.64
CA PHE A 211 -5.03 -1.69 20.75
C PHE A 211 -4.17 -2.89 21.15
N THR A 212 -4.46 -3.49 22.26
CA THR A 212 -3.65 -4.58 22.82
C THR A 212 -4.50 -5.60 23.56
N LYS A 213 -3.99 -6.80 23.69
CA LYS A 213 -4.56 -7.79 24.60
C LYS A 213 -3.83 -7.70 25.92
N LEU A 214 -4.58 -7.41 26.97
CA LEU A 214 -4.11 -7.40 28.35
C LEU A 214 -4.24 -8.83 28.93
N ALA A 215 -3.11 -9.48 29.13
CA ALA A 215 -3.03 -10.83 29.68
C ALA A 215 -1.66 -11.01 30.37
N ASP A 216 -1.62 -11.87 31.39
CA ASP A 216 -0.40 -12.16 32.17
C ASP A 216 0.25 -10.88 32.75
N LYS A 217 -0.60 -9.91 33.13
CA LYS A 217 -0.18 -8.59 33.64
C LYS A 217 0.73 -7.81 32.71
N THR A 218 0.59 -8.01 31.40
CA THR A 218 1.38 -7.29 30.39
C THR A 218 0.54 -7.00 29.14
N VAL A 219 1.05 -6.13 28.29
CA VAL A 219 0.52 -5.88 26.94
C VAL A 219 1.06 -6.91 25.96
N SER A 220 0.34 -7.18 24.87
CA SER A 220 0.81 -8.08 23.82
C SER A 220 2.10 -7.58 23.15
N ASP A 221 2.85 -8.48 22.51
CA ASP A 221 4.00 -8.11 21.72
C ASP A 221 3.56 -7.40 20.44
N HIS A 222 4.39 -6.45 19.97
CA HIS A 222 4.12 -5.66 18.76
C HIS A 222 2.77 -4.91 18.81
N THR A 223 2.40 -4.39 19.99
CA THR A 223 1.22 -3.55 20.15
C THR A 223 1.32 -2.29 19.28
N PRO A 224 0.40 -2.09 18.31
CA PRO A 224 0.41 -0.90 17.47
C PRO A 224 0.10 0.35 18.30
N PHE A 225 0.82 1.44 18.02
CA PHE A 225 0.67 2.73 18.66
C PHE A 225 0.26 3.79 17.64
N TRP A 226 -0.94 4.34 17.78
CA TRP A 226 -1.45 5.44 16.97
C TRP A 226 -1.15 6.77 17.65
N LYS A 227 -0.09 7.42 17.18
CA LYS A 227 0.38 8.70 17.70
C LYS A 227 -0.61 9.82 17.41
N ASP A 228 -0.83 10.70 18.39
CA ASP A 228 -1.67 11.89 18.32
C ASP A 228 -3.12 11.58 17.90
N GLN A 229 -3.58 10.34 18.10
CA GLN A 229 -4.96 9.92 17.92
C GLN A 229 -5.63 9.62 19.24
N ASP A 230 -6.84 10.17 19.43
CA ASP A 230 -7.71 9.85 20.55
C ASP A 230 -8.35 8.47 20.38
N LEU A 231 -8.85 7.91 21.47
CA LEU A 231 -9.44 6.58 21.51
C LEU A 231 -10.61 6.46 20.53
N LYS A 232 -11.47 7.48 20.48
CA LYS A 232 -12.67 7.45 19.65
C LYS A 232 -12.32 7.38 18.16
N THR A 233 -11.41 8.24 17.69
CA THR A 233 -10.96 8.26 16.29
C THR A 233 -10.30 6.94 15.91
N THR A 234 -9.40 6.43 16.75
CA THR A 234 -8.73 5.14 16.51
C THR A 234 -9.74 3.98 16.46
N TYR A 235 -10.70 3.97 17.37
CA TYR A 235 -11.76 2.96 17.39
C TYR A 235 -12.63 3.02 16.12
N GLU A 236 -13.07 4.21 15.70
CA GLU A 236 -13.87 4.41 14.49
C GLU A 236 -13.09 3.97 13.23
N GLU A 237 -11.79 4.28 13.14
CA GLU A 237 -10.92 3.82 12.04
C GLU A 237 -10.80 2.30 12.01
N CYS A 238 -10.60 1.65 13.16
CA CYS A 238 -10.48 0.20 13.25
C CYS A 238 -11.78 -0.55 12.90
N ILE A 239 -12.94 0.05 13.17
CA ILE A 239 -14.24 -0.54 12.82
C ILE A 239 -14.60 -0.27 11.37
N SER A 240 -14.19 0.89 10.80
CA SER A 240 -14.49 1.21 9.41
C SER A 240 -13.67 0.31 8.47
N SER A 241 -14.31 -0.23 7.46
CA SER A 241 -13.61 -1.03 6.46
C SER A 241 -14.11 -0.74 5.05
N TYR A 242 -13.22 -0.28 4.22
CA TYR A 242 -13.47 -0.08 2.79
C TYR A 242 -13.01 -1.29 1.94
N ALA A 243 -12.59 -2.39 2.58
CA ALA A 243 -11.98 -3.54 1.90
C ALA A 243 -12.86 -4.12 0.79
N VAL A 244 -14.17 -4.26 1.05
CA VAL A 244 -15.13 -4.78 0.07
C VAL A 244 -15.33 -3.79 -1.09
N VAL A 245 -15.36 -2.49 -0.81
CA VAL A 245 -15.50 -1.45 -1.85
C VAL A 245 -14.27 -1.42 -2.75
N ILE A 246 -13.07 -1.43 -2.16
CA ILE A 246 -11.79 -1.48 -2.90
C ILE A 246 -11.74 -2.76 -3.75
N PHE A 247 -12.10 -3.90 -3.17
CA PHE A 247 -12.15 -5.17 -3.90
C PHE A 247 -13.06 -5.06 -5.13
N TRP A 248 -14.30 -4.60 -5.00
CA TRP A 248 -15.23 -4.49 -6.13
C TRP A 248 -14.74 -3.51 -7.18
N THR A 249 -14.14 -2.40 -6.79
CA THR A 249 -13.57 -1.42 -7.73
C THR A 249 -12.47 -2.07 -8.59
N MET A 250 -11.54 -2.79 -7.96
CA MET A 250 -10.48 -3.51 -8.67
C MET A 250 -11.06 -4.67 -9.52
N TRP A 251 -12.03 -5.41 -9.00
CA TRP A 251 -12.64 -6.56 -9.68
C TRP A 251 -13.40 -6.15 -10.95
N ILE A 252 -14.11 -5.03 -10.89
CA ILE A 252 -14.79 -4.46 -12.07
C ILE A 252 -13.76 -4.05 -13.13
N ALA A 253 -12.65 -3.41 -12.73
CA ALA A 253 -11.58 -3.04 -13.66
C ALA A 253 -10.97 -4.28 -14.35
N VAL A 254 -10.74 -5.36 -13.61
CA VAL A 254 -10.25 -6.64 -14.16
C VAL A 254 -11.28 -7.23 -15.13
N THR A 255 -12.57 -7.21 -14.78
CA THR A 255 -13.64 -7.75 -15.63
C THR A 255 -13.74 -6.97 -16.95
N ILE A 256 -13.66 -5.65 -16.89
CA ILE A 256 -13.63 -4.79 -18.09
C ILE A 256 -12.40 -5.10 -18.95
N GLY A 257 -11.21 -5.24 -18.33
CA GLY A 257 -9.98 -5.60 -19.04
C GLY A 257 -10.10 -6.97 -19.75
N LEU A 258 -10.72 -7.96 -19.11
CA LEU A 258 -10.98 -9.27 -19.74
C LEU A 258 -11.94 -9.17 -20.92
N LEU A 259 -12.99 -8.34 -20.82
CA LEU A 259 -13.92 -8.11 -21.91
C LEU A 259 -13.24 -7.44 -23.12
N ILE A 260 -12.43 -6.42 -22.86
CA ILE A 260 -11.65 -5.75 -23.92
C ILE A 260 -10.71 -6.75 -24.59
N ALA A 261 -9.95 -7.52 -23.80
CA ALA A 261 -9.05 -8.55 -24.33
C ALA A 261 -9.82 -9.61 -25.16
N PHE A 262 -10.99 -10.05 -24.70
CA PHE A 262 -11.84 -10.97 -25.43
C PHE A 262 -12.23 -10.41 -26.80
N PHE A 263 -12.73 -9.18 -26.87
CA PHE A 263 -13.14 -8.55 -28.12
C PHE A 263 -11.95 -8.30 -29.07
N VAL A 264 -10.78 -7.90 -28.55
CA VAL A 264 -9.57 -7.72 -29.38
C VAL A 264 -9.13 -9.03 -30.02
N ILE A 265 -9.05 -10.11 -29.22
CA ILE A 265 -8.64 -11.43 -29.71
C ILE A 265 -9.64 -11.99 -30.74
N GLU A 266 -10.94 -11.78 -30.53
CA GLU A 266 -11.97 -12.27 -31.48
C GLU A 266 -11.93 -11.47 -32.78
N ASN A 267 -11.70 -10.17 -32.74
CA ASN A 267 -11.55 -9.33 -33.92
C ASN A 267 -10.32 -9.73 -34.75
N ASP A 268 -9.14 -9.90 -34.11
CA ASP A 268 -7.94 -10.35 -34.81
C ASP A 268 -8.12 -11.73 -35.48
N TRP A 269 -8.84 -12.64 -34.81
CA TRP A 269 -9.12 -13.98 -35.38
C TRP A 269 -10.09 -13.95 -36.57
N LEU A 270 -11.00 -12.95 -36.63
CA LEU A 270 -11.90 -12.75 -37.75
C LEU A 270 -11.21 -12.10 -38.97
N GLU A 271 -10.19 -11.25 -38.73
CA GLU A 271 -9.40 -10.63 -39.82
C GLU A 271 -8.46 -11.64 -40.51
N ASP A 272 -7.99 -12.66 -39.81
CA ASP A 272 -7.09 -13.70 -40.35
C ASP A 272 -7.82 -14.81 -41.15
N ARG A 273 -9.16 -14.76 -41.32
CA ARG A 273 -9.95 -15.70 -42.09
C ARG A 273 -10.52 -15.06 -43.36
#